data_2941cc2aef92b821a39f685a85dec7c7
#
_entry.id   2941cc2aef92b821a39f685a85dec7c7
#
_cell.length_a   1.000
_cell.length_b   1.000
_cell.length_c   1.000
_cell.angle_alpha   90.00
_cell.angle_beta   90.00
_cell.angle_gamma   90.00
#
_symmetry.space_group_name_H-M   'P 1'
#
loop_
_entity.id
_entity.type
_entity.pdbx_description
1 polymer ?
#
loop_
_entity_poly.entity_id
_entity_poly.type
_entity_poly.pdbx_seq_one_letter_code
_entity_poly.pdbx_strand_id
1 'polypeptide(L)'
;MSDPIKHECGIAVVRLKKPLSYFHDTGRGALHGFNILQALMTKQRNRGQDGVGVGCTKLEMPPGMPYMFRVRSMVSAERIGEVFEEEMKEFKRIGRRIDKERKQERNEIGTEFVPFDEDPVAIKREFEMAGEVYIGHLRYGTSGDFGKGSLHPYLRRSTWPTRSLMVMGNFNLTNTAELNEVMRKRGQHPVFGTDTQSVLEE
;
A
#
# COMPACT_ATOMS: atom_id res chain seq x y z
N MET A 1 9.88 29.57 25.50
CA MET A 1 10.04 29.49 24.04
C MET A 1 9.54 28.11 23.65
N SER A 2 8.45 28.02 22.89
CA SER A 2 8.02 26.73 22.34
C SER A 2 9.04 26.30 21.29
N ASP A 3 9.50 25.05 21.35
CA ASP A 3 10.31 24.48 20.29
C ASP A 3 9.61 24.66 18.93
N PRO A 4 10.36 25.01 17.88
CA PRO A 4 9.76 25.12 16.55
C PRO A 4 9.11 23.79 16.20
N ILE A 5 7.89 23.85 15.64
CA ILE A 5 7.16 22.68 15.18
C ILE A 5 8.04 22.01 14.11
N LYS A 6 8.63 20.87 14.47
CA LYS A 6 9.37 20.04 13.52
C LYS A 6 8.34 19.26 12.69
N HIS A 7 8.43 19.40 11.39
CA HIS A 7 7.68 18.55 10.49
C HIS A 7 8.25 17.13 10.55
N GLU A 8 7.39 16.16 10.63
CA GLU A 8 7.73 14.73 10.70
C GLU A 8 6.85 13.93 9.77
N CYS A 9 7.28 12.72 9.41
CA CYS A 9 6.49 11.81 8.59
C CYS A 9 5.13 11.50 9.23
N GLY A 10 4.09 11.39 8.40
CA GLY A 10 2.78 10.88 8.81
C GLY A 10 2.71 9.37 8.59
N ILE A 11 2.12 8.64 9.55
CA ILE A 11 1.93 7.19 9.48
C ILE A 11 0.47 6.86 9.76
N ALA A 12 -0.12 5.98 8.93
CA ALA A 12 -1.46 5.45 9.12
C ALA A 12 -1.45 3.94 8.94
N VAL A 13 -2.20 3.23 9.79
CA VAL A 13 -2.39 1.78 9.69
C VAL A 13 -3.87 1.46 9.84
N VAL A 14 -4.39 0.63 8.96
CA VAL A 14 -5.76 0.11 9.03
C VAL A 14 -5.71 -1.41 8.97
N ARG A 15 -6.32 -2.08 9.93
CA ARG A 15 -6.53 -3.51 9.95
C ARG A 15 -8.02 -3.80 10.02
N LEU A 16 -8.57 -4.37 8.98
CA LEU A 16 -9.93 -4.89 8.98
C LEU A 16 -9.98 -6.25 9.70
N LYS A 17 -10.87 -6.40 10.67
CA LYS A 17 -11.03 -7.64 11.44
C LYS A 17 -12.08 -8.59 10.83
N LYS A 18 -12.69 -8.19 9.73
CA LYS A 18 -13.68 -8.94 8.97
C LYS A 18 -13.27 -8.98 7.50
N PRO A 19 -13.72 -9.97 6.72
CA PRO A 19 -13.46 -10.03 5.28
C PRO A 19 -14.14 -8.87 4.54
N LEU A 20 -13.71 -8.62 3.30
CA LEU A 20 -14.27 -7.53 2.49
C LEU A 20 -15.78 -7.72 2.22
N SER A 21 -16.25 -8.97 2.07
CA SER A 21 -17.66 -9.29 1.92
C SER A 21 -18.52 -8.77 3.07
N TYR A 22 -18.05 -8.88 4.31
CA TYR A 22 -18.77 -8.33 5.46
C TYR A 22 -19.03 -6.82 5.32
N PHE A 23 -18.03 -6.07 4.86
CA PHE A 23 -18.17 -4.62 4.70
C PHE A 23 -19.05 -4.27 3.50
N HIS A 24 -18.99 -5.05 2.45
CA HIS A 24 -19.87 -4.95 1.31
C HIS A 24 -21.33 -5.17 1.73
N ASP A 25 -21.63 -6.30 2.38
CA ASP A 25 -22.97 -6.70 2.79
C ASP A 25 -23.60 -5.74 3.82
N THR A 26 -22.77 -5.05 4.60
CA THR A 26 -23.21 -4.01 5.54
C THR A 26 -23.31 -2.61 4.92
N GLY A 27 -23.22 -2.48 3.59
CA GLY A 27 -23.36 -1.22 2.86
C GLY A 27 -22.17 -0.27 2.95
N ARG A 28 -21.03 -0.75 3.47
CA ARG A 28 -19.78 0.05 3.57
C ARG A 28 -18.90 -0.09 2.34
N GLY A 29 -19.20 -1.05 1.49
CA GLY A 29 -18.44 -1.38 0.28
C GLY A 29 -17.15 -2.17 0.54
N ALA A 30 -16.71 -2.95 -0.45
CA ALA A 30 -15.52 -3.80 -0.37
C ALA A 30 -14.21 -2.98 -0.16
N LEU A 31 -14.18 -1.71 -0.57
CA LEU A 31 -13.03 -0.80 -0.40
C LEU A 31 -13.04 -0.02 0.92
N HIS A 32 -13.83 -0.44 1.90
CA HIS A 32 -13.98 0.26 3.18
C HIS A 32 -12.64 0.59 3.86
N GLY A 33 -11.71 -0.36 3.92
CA GLY A 33 -10.38 -0.15 4.53
C GLY A 33 -9.52 0.85 3.77
N PHE A 34 -9.58 0.84 2.44
CA PHE A 34 -8.89 1.79 1.57
C PHE A 34 -9.40 3.22 1.78
N ASN A 35 -10.71 3.39 1.88
CA ASN A 35 -11.34 4.69 2.16
C ASN A 35 -10.99 5.22 3.54
N ILE A 36 -10.93 4.36 4.57
CA ILE A 36 -10.46 4.74 5.91
C ILE A 36 -9.01 5.19 5.87
N LEU A 37 -8.13 4.45 5.16
CA LEU A 37 -6.73 4.84 5.01
C LEU A 37 -6.61 6.23 4.39
N GLN A 38 -7.34 6.50 3.29
CA GLN A 38 -7.38 7.81 2.65
C GLN A 38 -7.76 8.91 3.63
N ALA A 39 -8.82 8.69 4.40
CA ALA A 39 -9.28 9.67 5.39
C ALA A 39 -8.23 9.95 6.48
N LEU A 40 -7.59 8.90 7.03
CA LEU A 40 -6.53 9.02 8.02
C LEU A 40 -5.31 9.77 7.49
N MET A 41 -4.86 9.45 6.27
CA MET A 41 -3.73 10.10 5.65
C MET A 41 -4.05 11.56 5.30
N THR A 42 -5.26 11.86 4.82
CA THR A 42 -5.72 13.23 4.55
C THR A 42 -5.70 14.09 5.82
N LYS A 43 -6.04 13.52 6.98
CA LYS A 43 -5.97 14.22 8.27
C LYS A 43 -4.54 14.55 8.70
N GLN A 44 -3.55 13.82 8.18
CA GLN A 44 -2.14 14.00 8.48
C GLN A 44 -1.38 14.76 7.37
N ARG A 45 -2.07 15.33 6.39
CA ARG A 45 -1.45 15.97 5.20
C ARG A 45 -0.41 17.05 5.52
N ASN A 46 -0.49 17.65 6.69
CA ASN A 46 0.48 18.66 7.17
C ASN A 46 1.78 18.06 7.72
N ARG A 47 1.89 16.73 7.82
CA ARG A 47 3.07 16.05 8.36
C ARG A 47 4.15 15.80 7.32
N GLY A 48 3.79 15.31 6.13
CA GLY A 48 4.74 14.97 5.08
C GLY A 48 4.51 15.75 3.81
N GLN A 49 5.57 16.31 3.21
CA GLN A 49 5.46 17.17 2.02
C GLN A 49 6.15 16.61 0.79
N ASP A 50 7.00 15.57 0.94
CA ASP A 50 7.94 15.13 -0.10
C ASP A 50 7.54 13.81 -0.77
N GLY A 51 6.44 13.24 -0.39
CA GLY A 51 5.94 12.04 -1.04
C GLY A 51 4.94 11.25 -0.22
N VAL A 52 4.23 10.38 -0.92
CA VAL A 52 3.14 9.55 -0.41
C VAL A 52 3.40 8.10 -0.77
N GLY A 53 3.15 7.21 0.17
CA GLY A 53 3.14 5.78 -0.13
C GLY A 53 2.03 5.05 0.58
N VAL A 54 1.47 4.08 -0.11
CA VAL A 54 0.38 3.23 0.36
C VAL A 54 0.78 1.78 0.15
N GLY A 55 0.53 0.95 1.14
CA GLY A 55 0.69 -0.50 1.04
C GLY A 55 -0.60 -1.22 1.39
N CYS A 56 -0.85 -2.32 0.71
CA CYS A 56 -1.99 -3.20 0.95
C CYS A 56 -1.51 -4.64 1.10
N THR A 57 -2.01 -5.33 2.11
CA THR A 57 -1.84 -6.77 2.27
C THR A 57 -3.21 -7.44 2.29
N LYS A 58 -3.38 -8.40 1.39
CA LYS A 58 -4.56 -9.26 1.29
C LYS A 58 -4.33 -10.52 2.10
N LEU A 59 -5.21 -10.81 3.03
CA LEU A 59 -5.13 -12.02 3.84
C LEU A 59 -5.84 -13.19 3.13
N GLU A 60 -5.41 -14.42 3.44
CA GLU A 60 -6.06 -15.64 2.94
C GLU A 60 -6.18 -15.69 1.40
N MET A 61 -5.15 -15.18 0.70
CA MET A 61 -5.08 -15.33 -0.75
C MET A 61 -4.68 -16.76 -1.13
N PRO A 62 -5.27 -17.33 -2.20
CA PRO A 62 -4.88 -18.64 -2.69
C PRO A 62 -3.39 -18.71 -3.06
N PRO A 63 -2.75 -19.89 -2.94
CA PRO A 63 -1.39 -20.09 -3.40
C PRO A 63 -1.20 -19.68 -4.87
N GLY A 64 -0.07 -19.04 -5.17
CA GLY A 64 0.23 -18.53 -6.51
C GLY A 64 -0.31 -17.14 -6.81
N MET A 65 -1.17 -16.57 -5.96
CA MET A 65 -1.65 -15.21 -6.12
C MET A 65 -0.85 -14.22 -5.27
N PRO A 66 -0.49 -13.06 -5.83
CA PRO A 66 0.13 -11.97 -5.06
C PRO A 66 -0.81 -11.47 -3.97
N TYR A 67 -0.25 -11.12 -2.81
CA TYR A 67 -1.02 -10.68 -1.64
C TYR A 67 -0.50 -9.40 -0.99
N MET A 68 0.66 -8.88 -1.41
CA MET A 68 1.22 -7.62 -0.91
C MET A 68 1.50 -6.68 -2.08
N PHE A 69 0.99 -5.47 -1.98
CA PHE A 69 1.08 -4.44 -3.02
C PHE A 69 1.47 -3.10 -2.41
N ARG A 70 2.11 -2.26 -3.20
CA ARG A 70 2.43 -0.88 -2.79
C ARG A 70 2.40 0.08 -3.96
N VAL A 71 1.96 1.29 -3.66
CA VAL A 71 2.03 2.45 -4.54
C VAL A 71 2.85 3.54 -3.86
N ARG A 72 3.73 4.20 -4.60
CA ARG A 72 4.57 5.29 -4.11
C ARG A 72 4.60 6.41 -5.12
N SER A 73 4.37 7.64 -4.67
CA SER A 73 4.35 8.84 -5.49
C SER A 73 5.12 9.98 -4.83
N MET A 74 5.84 10.75 -5.64
CA MET A 74 6.56 11.97 -5.21
C MET A 74 5.65 13.19 -5.11
N VAL A 75 4.33 13.01 -5.15
CA VAL A 75 3.39 14.11 -4.93
C VAL A 75 3.48 14.64 -3.51
N SER A 76 3.30 15.94 -3.33
CA SER A 76 3.21 16.52 -1.99
C SER A 76 1.98 16.00 -1.24
N ALA A 77 2.02 16.04 0.09
CA ALA A 77 0.90 15.59 0.91
C ALA A 77 -0.38 16.40 0.69
N GLU A 78 -0.28 17.62 0.18
CA GLU A 78 -1.45 18.43 -0.21
C GLU A 78 -2.23 17.78 -1.38
N ARG A 79 -1.51 17.07 -2.24
CA ARG A 79 -2.04 16.37 -3.41
C ARG A 79 -2.25 14.87 -3.17
N ILE A 80 -2.31 14.44 -1.93
CA ILE A 80 -2.50 13.02 -1.57
C ILE A 80 -3.75 12.40 -2.24
N GLY A 81 -4.81 13.19 -2.43
CA GLY A 81 -6.01 12.76 -3.12
C GLY A 81 -5.74 12.16 -4.50
N GLU A 82 -4.77 12.69 -5.23
CA GLU A 82 -4.42 12.21 -6.58
C GLU A 82 -3.96 10.76 -6.59
N VAL A 83 -3.21 10.33 -5.55
CA VAL A 83 -2.75 8.93 -5.44
C VAL A 83 -3.94 7.99 -5.30
N PHE A 84 -4.92 8.36 -4.48
CA PHE A 84 -6.13 7.56 -4.29
C PHE A 84 -7.06 7.63 -5.51
N GLU A 85 -7.13 8.78 -6.18
CA GLU A 85 -7.90 8.93 -7.42
C GLU A 85 -7.34 8.08 -8.55
N GLU A 86 -6.02 8.00 -8.71
CA GLU A 86 -5.39 7.12 -9.70
C GLU A 86 -5.71 5.65 -9.44
N GLU A 87 -5.64 5.21 -8.18
CA GLU A 87 -6.05 3.85 -7.81
C GLU A 87 -7.53 3.60 -8.08
N MET A 88 -8.40 4.58 -7.84
CA MET A 88 -9.83 4.47 -8.16
C MET A 88 -10.11 4.48 -9.68
N LYS A 89 -9.28 5.15 -10.48
CA LYS A 89 -9.36 5.04 -11.96
C LYS A 89 -9.00 3.61 -12.40
N GLU A 90 -7.97 3.05 -11.80
CA GLU A 90 -7.56 1.67 -12.07
C GLU A 90 -8.66 0.66 -11.66
N PHE A 91 -9.26 0.83 -10.47
CA PHE A 91 -10.42 0.04 -10.04
C PHE A 91 -11.55 0.05 -11.06
N LYS A 92 -11.93 1.25 -11.54
CA LYS A 92 -12.97 1.40 -12.57
C LYS A 92 -12.56 0.78 -13.91
N ARG A 93 -11.27 0.82 -14.26
CA ARG A 93 -10.75 0.21 -15.50
C ARG A 93 -10.86 -1.31 -15.43
N ILE A 94 -10.48 -1.91 -14.30
CA ILE A 94 -10.60 -3.34 -14.04
C ILE A 94 -12.07 -3.76 -14.10
N GLY A 95 -12.95 -3.04 -13.40
CA GLY A 95 -14.39 -3.33 -13.39
C GLY A 95 -14.99 -3.36 -14.79
N ARG A 96 -14.71 -2.34 -15.62
CA ARG A 96 -15.19 -2.30 -17.02
C ARG A 96 -14.71 -3.49 -17.85
N ARG A 97 -13.47 -3.95 -17.64
CA ARG A 97 -12.93 -5.13 -18.34
C ARG A 97 -13.67 -6.38 -17.90
N ILE A 98 -13.79 -6.62 -16.61
CA ILE A 98 -14.42 -7.82 -16.04
C ILE A 98 -15.92 -7.87 -16.38
N ASP A 99 -16.62 -6.75 -16.27
CA ASP A 99 -18.04 -6.68 -16.62
C ASP A 99 -18.29 -6.96 -18.10
N LYS A 100 -17.37 -6.55 -18.97
CA LYS A 100 -17.45 -6.88 -20.39
C LYS A 100 -17.27 -8.39 -20.62
N GLU A 101 -16.28 -9.01 -19.99
CA GLU A 101 -16.01 -10.44 -20.04
C GLU A 101 -17.22 -11.26 -19.54
N ARG A 102 -17.76 -10.90 -18.37
CA ARG A 102 -18.94 -11.56 -17.76
C ARG A 102 -20.22 -11.42 -18.60
N LYS A 103 -20.41 -10.26 -19.24
CA LYS A 103 -21.56 -10.07 -20.16
C LYS A 103 -21.44 -10.95 -21.40
N GLN A 104 -20.25 -11.16 -21.91
CA GLN A 104 -20.00 -12.06 -23.03
C GLN A 104 -20.27 -13.50 -22.61
N GLU A 105 -19.73 -13.96 -21.49
CA GLU A 105 -19.99 -15.31 -20.94
C GLU A 105 -21.48 -15.55 -20.70
N ARG A 106 -22.21 -14.57 -20.16
CA ARG A 106 -23.66 -14.65 -20.00
C ARG A 106 -24.37 -14.91 -21.32
N ASN A 107 -23.96 -14.22 -22.37
CA ASN A 107 -24.58 -14.38 -23.69
C ASN A 107 -24.25 -15.73 -24.33
N GLU A 108 -23.06 -16.28 -24.05
CA GLU A 108 -22.62 -17.56 -24.68
C GLU A 108 -23.13 -18.79 -23.92
N ILE A 109 -23.13 -18.78 -22.58
CA ILE A 109 -23.40 -19.94 -21.74
C ILE A 109 -24.50 -19.72 -20.69
N GLY A 110 -25.15 -18.55 -20.66
CA GLY A 110 -26.31 -18.28 -19.80
C GLY A 110 -25.99 -18.14 -18.31
N THR A 111 -24.74 -17.78 -17.94
CA THR A 111 -24.34 -17.53 -16.55
C THR A 111 -25.04 -16.31 -15.97
N GLU A 112 -25.22 -16.27 -14.66
CA GLU A 112 -25.72 -15.08 -13.98
C GLU A 112 -24.68 -13.93 -14.08
N PHE A 113 -25.15 -12.73 -14.38
CA PHE A 113 -24.30 -11.54 -14.41
C PHE A 113 -24.30 -10.86 -13.05
N VAL A 114 -23.13 -10.85 -12.41
CA VAL A 114 -22.87 -10.06 -11.20
C VAL A 114 -21.90 -8.93 -11.57
N PRO A 115 -22.25 -7.64 -11.37
CA PRO A 115 -21.33 -6.54 -11.58
C PRO A 115 -20.06 -6.70 -10.76
N PHE A 116 -18.93 -6.20 -11.27
CA PHE A 116 -17.65 -6.32 -10.56
C PHE A 116 -17.66 -5.62 -9.19
N ASP A 117 -18.28 -4.46 -9.09
CA ASP A 117 -18.40 -3.67 -7.85
C ASP A 117 -19.31 -4.32 -6.80
N GLU A 118 -20.14 -5.27 -7.19
CA GLU A 118 -21.00 -6.08 -6.33
C GLU A 118 -20.37 -7.43 -5.94
N ASP A 119 -19.12 -7.70 -6.36
CA ASP A 119 -18.41 -8.94 -6.10
C ASP A 119 -17.14 -8.72 -5.27
N PRO A 120 -17.20 -8.71 -3.93
CA PRO A 120 -16.05 -8.47 -3.07
C PRO A 120 -14.93 -9.50 -3.23
N VAL A 121 -15.23 -10.72 -3.70
CA VAL A 121 -14.24 -11.76 -3.96
C VAL A 121 -13.44 -11.42 -5.22
N ALA A 122 -14.13 -11.06 -6.30
CA ALA A 122 -13.47 -10.61 -7.53
C ALA A 122 -12.69 -9.30 -7.29
N ILE A 123 -13.27 -8.34 -6.56
CA ILE A 123 -12.59 -7.09 -6.18
C ILE A 123 -11.27 -7.41 -5.45
N LYS A 124 -11.30 -8.27 -4.45
CA LYS A 124 -10.12 -8.67 -3.70
C LYS A 124 -9.08 -9.36 -4.60
N ARG A 125 -9.50 -10.19 -5.53
CA ARG A 125 -8.60 -10.90 -6.44
C ARG A 125 -7.93 -9.96 -7.43
N GLU A 126 -8.69 -9.08 -8.06
CA GLU A 126 -8.27 -8.34 -9.24
C GLU A 126 -7.68 -6.94 -8.93
N PHE A 127 -8.18 -6.27 -7.89
CA PHE A 127 -7.71 -4.92 -7.56
C PHE A 127 -6.65 -4.96 -6.47
N GLU A 128 -5.45 -4.45 -6.75
CA GLU A 128 -4.28 -4.52 -5.88
C GLU A 128 -4.53 -3.91 -4.49
N MET A 129 -5.27 -2.80 -4.43
CA MET A 129 -5.57 -2.10 -3.18
C MET A 129 -6.84 -2.59 -2.47
N ALA A 130 -7.33 -3.79 -2.77
CA ALA A 130 -8.43 -4.42 -2.06
C ALA A 130 -7.93 -5.51 -1.10
N GLY A 131 -7.75 -5.19 0.16
CA GLY A 131 -7.24 -6.12 1.17
C GLY A 131 -7.74 -5.80 2.57
N GLU A 132 -7.18 -6.48 3.57
CA GLU A 132 -7.58 -6.33 4.97
C GLU A 132 -6.59 -5.53 5.81
N VAL A 133 -5.34 -5.36 5.34
CA VAL A 133 -4.32 -4.58 6.05
C VAL A 133 -3.77 -3.51 5.13
N TYR A 134 -3.82 -2.29 5.61
CA TYR A 134 -3.27 -1.14 4.88
C TYR A 134 -2.28 -0.39 5.74
N ILE A 135 -1.25 0.10 5.10
CA ILE A 135 -0.28 1.02 5.69
C ILE A 135 -0.12 2.23 4.77
N GLY A 136 -0.01 3.40 5.37
CA GLY A 136 0.15 4.66 4.65
C GLY A 136 1.24 5.51 5.26
N HIS A 137 2.05 6.14 4.40
CA HIS A 137 3.17 6.98 4.82
C HIS A 137 3.18 8.29 4.05
N LEU A 138 3.32 9.39 4.78
CA LEU A 138 3.57 10.72 4.26
C LEU A 138 5.00 11.08 4.62
N ARG A 139 5.85 11.21 3.60
CA ARG A 139 7.27 11.47 3.82
C ARG A 139 7.53 12.95 4.07
N TYR A 140 8.37 13.20 5.08
CA TYR A 140 9.09 14.45 5.26
C TYR A 140 10.60 14.15 5.17
N GLY A 141 11.28 14.70 4.16
CA GLY A 141 12.69 14.45 3.92
C GLY A 141 13.56 15.34 4.79
N THR A 142 14.07 14.81 5.90
CA THR A 142 15.03 15.51 6.78
C THR A 142 16.47 15.26 6.39
N SER A 143 16.76 14.14 5.74
CA SER A 143 18.09 13.73 5.29
C SER A 143 18.00 12.62 4.25
N GLY A 144 19.03 12.46 3.43
CA GLY A 144 19.18 11.33 2.52
C GLY A 144 18.70 11.58 1.10
N ASP A 145 18.54 10.51 0.35
CA ASP A 145 18.17 10.51 -1.07
C ASP A 145 16.73 10.99 -1.27
N PHE A 146 16.52 11.97 -2.14
CA PHE A 146 15.21 12.56 -2.47
C PHE A 146 14.51 11.85 -3.64
N GLY A 147 14.97 10.67 -4.03
CA GLY A 147 14.38 9.90 -5.12
C GLY A 147 13.15 9.07 -4.69
N LYS A 148 12.42 8.54 -5.68
CA LYS A 148 11.31 7.59 -5.47
C LYS A 148 11.75 6.35 -4.67
N GLY A 149 13.05 6.03 -4.69
CA GLY A 149 13.65 4.95 -3.91
C GLY A 149 13.50 5.11 -2.39
N SER A 150 13.48 6.35 -1.89
CA SER A 150 13.38 6.67 -0.48
C SER A 150 11.95 6.75 0.07
N LEU A 151 10.93 6.53 -0.78
CA LEU A 151 9.55 6.52 -0.35
C LEU A 151 9.16 5.20 0.32
N HIS A 152 8.45 5.28 1.43
CA HIS A 152 7.82 4.14 2.08
C HIS A 152 6.47 3.80 1.43
N PRO A 153 5.92 2.58 1.64
CA PRO A 153 6.56 1.48 2.35
C PRO A 153 7.62 0.77 1.52
N TYR A 154 8.60 0.20 2.20
CA TYR A 154 9.51 -0.79 1.62
C TYR A 154 8.87 -2.16 1.66
N LEU A 155 9.12 -2.99 0.66
CA LEU A 155 8.53 -4.31 0.52
C LEU A 155 9.59 -5.33 0.14
N ARG A 156 9.77 -6.33 0.98
CA ARG A 156 10.54 -7.55 0.70
C ARG A 156 9.56 -8.70 0.50
N ARG A 157 9.61 -9.33 -0.67
CA ARG A 157 8.83 -10.52 -0.98
C ARG A 157 9.66 -11.77 -0.82
N SER A 158 9.06 -12.80 -0.29
CA SER A 158 9.61 -14.14 -0.17
C SER A 158 8.57 -15.16 -0.64
N THR A 159 9.02 -16.33 -1.07
CA THR A 159 8.15 -17.49 -1.31
C THR A 159 7.50 -18.00 -0.02
N TRP A 160 8.04 -17.59 1.14
CA TRP A 160 7.49 -17.87 2.46
C TRP A 160 6.68 -16.67 2.95
N PRO A 161 5.36 -16.78 3.13
CA PRO A 161 4.54 -15.65 3.60
C PRO A 161 5.06 -15.04 4.90
N THR A 162 5.55 -15.87 5.84
CA THR A 162 6.11 -15.43 7.12
C THR A 162 7.45 -14.68 7.02
N ARG A 163 8.08 -14.68 5.84
CA ARG A 163 9.31 -13.93 5.53
C ARG A 163 9.08 -12.76 4.60
N SER A 164 7.85 -12.56 4.15
CA SER A 164 7.47 -11.36 3.41
C SER A 164 7.20 -10.24 4.38
N LEU A 165 7.75 -9.07 4.13
CA LEU A 165 7.70 -7.94 5.06
C LEU A 165 7.44 -6.64 4.32
N MET A 166 6.57 -5.81 4.88
CA MET A 166 6.35 -4.44 4.45
C MET A 166 6.63 -3.51 5.62
N VAL A 167 7.56 -2.56 5.42
CA VAL A 167 8.05 -1.67 6.48
C VAL A 167 7.84 -0.22 6.09
N MET A 168 7.40 0.56 7.04
CA MET A 168 7.41 2.02 7.01
C MET A 168 7.76 2.55 8.39
N GLY A 169 8.30 3.74 8.46
CA GLY A 169 8.64 4.34 9.75
C GLY A 169 9.11 5.77 9.63
N ASN A 170 9.19 6.42 10.79
CA ASN A 170 9.85 7.70 10.99
C ASN A 170 10.98 7.47 12.01
N PHE A 171 12.15 7.15 11.54
CA PHE A 171 13.33 6.90 12.35
C PHE A 171 14.59 7.28 11.57
N ASN A 172 15.66 7.44 12.27
CA ASN A 172 16.98 7.74 11.72
C ASN A 172 18.01 6.87 12.45
N LEU A 173 18.66 5.96 11.71
CA LEU A 173 19.69 5.09 12.27
C LEU A 173 21.05 5.77 12.19
N THR A 174 21.77 5.78 13.31
CA THR A 174 23.12 6.37 13.37
C THR A 174 24.20 5.45 12.79
N ASN A 175 23.90 4.16 12.62
CA ASN A 175 24.83 3.11 12.19
C ASN A 175 24.45 2.44 10.86
N THR A 176 23.71 3.10 9.99
CA THR A 176 23.29 2.57 8.68
C THR A 176 24.46 2.06 7.83
N ALA A 177 25.61 2.79 7.85
CA ALA A 177 26.78 2.37 7.08
C ALA A 177 27.38 1.06 7.59
N GLU A 178 27.42 0.87 8.91
CA GLU A 178 27.92 -0.36 9.53
C GLU A 178 26.99 -1.55 9.24
N LEU A 179 25.67 -1.35 9.33
CA LEU A 179 24.68 -2.38 8.99
C LEU A 179 24.78 -2.78 7.50
N ASN A 180 24.90 -1.82 6.61
CA ASN A 180 25.07 -2.10 5.18
C ASN A 180 26.38 -2.86 4.91
N GLU A 181 27.46 -2.59 5.65
CA GLU A 181 28.71 -3.35 5.51
C GLU A 181 28.54 -4.80 6.00
N VAL A 182 27.84 -5.01 7.12
CA VAL A 182 27.52 -6.35 7.64
C VAL A 182 26.69 -7.13 6.60
N MET A 183 25.67 -6.51 6.02
CA MET A 183 24.85 -7.13 4.97
C MET A 183 25.67 -7.51 3.74
N ARG A 184 26.57 -6.62 3.27
CA ARG A 184 27.47 -6.92 2.15
C ARG A 184 28.38 -8.12 2.44
N LYS A 185 28.93 -8.21 3.64
CA LYS A 185 29.76 -9.36 4.07
C LYS A 185 28.97 -10.68 4.11
N ARG A 186 27.65 -10.61 4.32
CA ARG A 186 26.73 -11.75 4.26
C ARG A 186 26.27 -12.08 2.83
N GLY A 187 26.72 -11.35 1.82
CA GLY A 187 26.36 -11.55 0.41
C GLY A 187 25.07 -10.84 -0.01
N GLN A 188 24.53 -9.94 0.83
CA GLN A 188 23.37 -9.12 0.47
C GLN A 188 23.82 -7.88 -0.32
N HIS A 189 22.89 -7.32 -1.11
CA HIS A 189 23.13 -6.10 -1.88
C HIS A 189 22.05 -5.07 -1.59
N PRO A 190 22.22 -4.22 -0.55
CA PRO A 190 21.26 -3.14 -0.28
C PRO A 190 21.26 -2.14 -1.44
N VAL A 191 20.10 -1.99 -2.09
CA VAL A 191 19.95 -1.16 -3.31
C VAL A 191 19.78 0.31 -2.97
N PHE A 192 19.17 0.61 -1.82
CA PHE A 192 18.91 1.97 -1.36
C PHE A 192 19.76 2.31 -0.14
N GLY A 193 20.30 3.53 -0.12
CA GLY A 193 21.09 4.01 1.00
C GLY A 193 20.27 4.56 2.18
N THR A 194 19.08 4.01 2.42
CA THR A 194 18.18 4.46 3.49
C THR A 194 18.18 3.49 4.65
N ASP A 195 18.05 4.00 5.86
CA ASP A 195 17.94 3.22 7.09
C ASP A 195 16.78 2.24 7.09
N THR A 196 15.65 2.60 6.46
CA THR A 196 14.51 1.68 6.32
C THR A 196 14.83 0.47 5.48
N GLN A 197 15.68 0.60 4.45
CA GLN A 197 16.18 -0.55 3.69
C GLN A 197 17.02 -1.45 4.57
N SER A 198 17.92 -0.87 5.36
CA SER A 198 18.78 -1.64 6.28
C SER A 198 17.96 -2.42 7.31
N VAL A 199 16.91 -1.79 7.89
CA VAL A 199 15.99 -2.46 8.81
C VAL A 199 15.18 -3.57 8.13
N LEU A 200 14.80 -3.39 6.86
CA LEU A 200 14.02 -4.38 6.13
C LEU A 200 14.82 -5.64 5.82
N GLU A 201 16.12 -5.50 5.54
CA GLU A 201 16.96 -6.59 5.05
C GLU A 201 17.68 -7.35 6.18
N GLU A 202 17.87 -6.73 7.37
CA GLU A 202 18.42 -7.42 8.55
C GLU A 202 17.41 -8.40 9.16
#